data_cd7cdd574be152025b68553a2cb805fb
#
_entry.id   cd7cdd574be152025b68553a2cb805fb
#
_cell.length_a   1.000
_cell.length_b   1.000
_cell.length_c   1.000
_cell.angle_alpha   90.00
_cell.angle_beta   90.00
_cell.angle_gamma   90.00
#
_symmetry.space_group_name_H-M   'P 1'
#
loop_
_entity.id
_entity.type
_entity.pdbx_description
1 polymer ?
#
loop_
_entity_poly.entity_id
_entity_poly.type
_entity_poly.pdbx_seq_one_letter_code
_entity_poly.pdbx_strand_id
1 'polypeptide(L)'
;MKLTYLKTLSKIAITGIIASVLPLSVNAKDTVKVGVVSFLTGPAAGPFGTPAKQGAELVIDAINAGTMPAPFNTKGFAGAKMNPIFSDESGGGTKQVGLFRDFVQKQNVDAMIGYISSGNCMAISPVADEVK
;
A
#
# COMPACT_ATOMS: atom_id res chain seq x y z
N MET A 1 -35.54 -61.96 48.01
CA MET A 1 -34.66 -60.79 48.17
C MET A 1 -34.43 -60.17 46.80
N LYS A 2 -35.12 -59.08 46.49
CA LYS A 2 -35.03 -58.38 45.18
C LYS A 2 -34.16 -57.17 45.38
N LEU A 3 -33.02 -57.12 44.69
CA LEU A 3 -32.09 -55.99 44.70
C LEU A 3 -32.42 -55.09 43.51
N THR A 4 -32.97 -53.92 43.76
CA THR A 4 -33.34 -52.93 42.75
C THR A 4 -32.13 -52.03 42.51
N TYR A 5 -31.56 -52.13 41.37
CA TYR A 5 -30.44 -51.26 40.92
C TYR A 5 -31.01 -49.95 40.34
N LEU A 6 -30.86 -48.87 41.09
CA LEU A 6 -31.15 -47.52 40.55
C LEU A 6 -30.07 -47.10 39.59
N LYS A 7 -30.43 -46.95 38.34
CA LYS A 7 -29.57 -46.31 37.32
C LYS A 7 -29.70 -44.79 37.39
N THR A 8 -28.72 -44.14 37.98
CA THR A 8 -28.61 -42.69 37.95
C THR A 8 -27.98 -42.29 36.63
N LEU A 9 -28.75 -41.77 35.71
CA LEU A 9 -28.27 -41.15 34.46
C LEU A 9 -27.79 -39.73 34.78
N SER A 10 -26.49 -39.56 34.89
CA SER A 10 -25.85 -38.23 34.92
C SER A 10 -25.95 -37.57 33.55
N LYS A 11 -26.76 -36.53 33.44
CA LYS A 11 -26.86 -35.67 32.28
C LYS A 11 -25.69 -34.70 32.33
N ILE A 12 -24.62 -34.99 31.59
CA ILE A 12 -23.54 -34.03 31.33
C ILE A 12 -24.07 -33.04 30.32
N ALA A 13 -24.40 -31.84 30.77
CA ALA A 13 -24.70 -30.72 29.91
C ALA A 13 -23.38 -30.19 29.33
N ILE A 14 -23.10 -30.51 28.08
CA ILE A 14 -21.99 -29.90 27.32
C ILE A 14 -22.43 -28.49 26.96
N THR A 15 -22.02 -27.52 27.74
CA THR A 15 -22.18 -26.10 27.41
C THR A 15 -21.14 -25.77 26.35
N GLY A 16 -21.56 -25.79 25.09
CA GLY A 16 -20.73 -25.37 23.97
C GLY A 16 -20.44 -23.86 24.07
N ILE A 17 -19.20 -23.51 24.36
CA ILE A 17 -18.71 -22.15 24.26
C ILE A 17 -18.60 -21.88 22.76
N ILE A 18 -19.59 -21.20 22.18
CA ILE A 18 -19.52 -20.64 20.86
C ILE A 18 -18.58 -19.41 20.97
N ALA A 19 -17.30 -19.62 20.71
CA ALA A 19 -16.37 -18.53 20.55
C ALA A 19 -16.84 -17.74 19.30
N SER A 20 -17.51 -16.61 19.51
CA SER A 20 -17.85 -15.66 18.48
C SER A 20 -16.57 -15.07 17.93
N VAL A 21 -16.10 -15.62 16.82
CA VAL A 21 -15.04 -15.00 16.02
C VAL A 21 -15.64 -13.73 15.43
N LEU A 22 -15.43 -12.62 16.14
CA LEU A 22 -15.74 -11.29 15.58
C LEU A 22 -14.84 -11.12 14.34
N PRO A 23 -15.41 -10.89 13.15
CA PRO A 23 -14.60 -10.52 12.01
C PRO A 23 -13.91 -9.20 12.36
N LEU A 24 -12.58 -9.22 12.49
CA LEU A 24 -11.78 -8.02 12.48
C LEU A 24 -12.00 -7.38 11.11
N SER A 25 -12.91 -6.42 11.04
CA SER A 25 -13.07 -5.59 9.84
C SER A 25 -11.80 -4.78 9.70
N VAL A 26 -10.84 -5.32 8.95
CA VAL A 26 -9.73 -4.53 8.44
C VAL A 26 -10.39 -3.50 7.52
N ASN A 27 -10.43 -2.24 7.94
CA ASN A 27 -10.83 -1.14 7.06
C ASN A 27 -9.79 -1.09 5.93
N ALA A 28 -10.09 -1.78 4.84
CA ALA A 28 -9.33 -1.63 3.61
C ALA A 28 -9.49 -0.17 3.16
N LYS A 29 -8.37 0.50 2.88
CA LYS A 29 -8.42 1.85 2.32
C LYS A 29 -9.10 1.81 0.95
N ASP A 30 -10.01 2.73 0.69
CA ASP A 30 -10.63 2.87 -0.64
C ASP A 30 -9.63 3.41 -1.68
N THR A 31 -8.56 4.05 -1.22
CA THR A 31 -7.56 4.70 -2.06
C THR A 31 -6.16 4.50 -1.50
N VAL A 32 -5.23 4.11 -2.38
CA VAL A 32 -3.79 4.06 -2.12
C VAL A 32 -3.14 5.27 -2.80
N LYS A 33 -2.54 6.16 -2.02
CA LYS A 33 -1.79 7.32 -2.52
C LYS A 33 -0.36 6.90 -2.85
N VAL A 34 0.07 7.13 -4.09
CA VAL A 34 1.41 6.78 -4.55
C VAL A 34 2.16 8.05 -4.97
N GLY A 35 3.22 8.40 -4.25
CA GLY A 35 4.13 9.44 -4.69
C GLY A 35 4.98 8.94 -5.85
N VAL A 36 4.95 9.66 -6.99
CA VAL A 36 5.74 9.33 -8.18
C VAL A 36 6.71 10.48 -8.46
N VAL A 37 8.00 10.23 -8.27
CA VAL A 37 9.05 11.24 -8.43
C VAL A 37 9.86 10.96 -9.67
N SER A 38 9.95 11.96 -10.55
CA SER A 38 10.66 11.86 -11.82
C SER A 38 11.11 13.24 -12.26
N PHE A 39 12.10 13.35 -13.15
CA PHE A 39 12.51 14.63 -13.71
C PHE A 39 11.41 15.22 -14.61
N LEU A 40 10.67 16.19 -14.10
CA LEU A 40 9.63 16.87 -14.88
C LEU A 40 10.14 18.16 -15.51
N THR A 41 11.30 18.66 -15.05
CA THR A 41 11.98 19.83 -15.61
C THR A 41 13.48 19.57 -15.79
N GLY A 42 14.14 20.46 -16.53
CA GLY A 42 15.57 20.40 -16.80
C GLY A 42 15.97 19.38 -17.88
N PRO A 43 17.29 19.20 -18.11
CA PRO A 43 17.79 18.39 -19.22
C PRO A 43 17.39 16.92 -19.19
N ALA A 44 17.14 16.38 -18.00
CA ALA A 44 16.74 14.98 -17.82
C ALA A 44 15.24 14.73 -18.03
N ALA A 45 14.43 15.77 -18.14
CA ALA A 45 12.99 15.63 -18.29
C ALA A 45 12.62 14.91 -19.60
N GLY A 46 13.14 15.37 -20.74
CA GLY A 46 12.85 14.78 -22.05
C GLY A 46 13.27 13.31 -22.17
N PRO A 47 14.56 12.98 -21.94
CA PRO A 47 15.05 11.63 -22.18
C PRO A 47 14.61 10.60 -21.12
N PHE A 48 14.30 11.02 -19.91
CA PHE A 48 14.01 10.09 -18.81
C PHE A 48 12.69 10.38 -18.09
N GLY A 49 12.48 11.62 -17.65
CA GLY A 49 11.41 11.96 -16.74
C GLY A 49 10.02 11.90 -17.34
N THR A 50 9.83 12.48 -18.51
CA THR A 50 8.55 12.49 -19.23
C THR A 50 8.10 11.07 -19.59
N PRO A 51 8.96 10.23 -20.19
CA PRO A 51 8.60 8.83 -20.46
C PRO A 51 8.28 8.05 -19.18
N ALA A 52 9.03 8.26 -18.11
CA ALA A 52 8.77 7.58 -16.83
C ALA A 52 7.41 7.98 -16.24
N LYS A 53 7.07 9.27 -16.26
CA LYS A 53 5.74 9.76 -15.85
C LYS A 53 4.62 9.14 -16.68
N GLN A 54 4.73 9.16 -17.99
CA GLN A 54 3.74 8.59 -18.89
C GLN A 54 3.57 7.09 -18.71
N GLY A 55 4.68 6.36 -18.49
CA GLY A 55 4.65 4.94 -18.19
C GLY A 55 3.94 4.65 -16.85
N ALA A 56 4.21 5.45 -15.83
CA ALA A 56 3.54 5.33 -14.53
C ALA A 56 2.03 5.62 -14.65
N GLU A 57 1.63 6.65 -15.38
CA GLU A 57 0.22 6.97 -15.65
C GLU A 57 -0.48 5.80 -16.35
N LEU A 58 0.11 5.28 -17.41
CA LEU A 58 -0.44 4.16 -18.18
C LEU A 58 -0.66 2.92 -17.29
N VAL A 59 0.33 2.55 -16.48
CA VAL A 59 0.26 1.37 -15.62
C VAL A 59 -0.75 1.57 -14.50
N ILE A 60 -0.78 2.74 -13.87
CA ILE A 60 -1.73 3.05 -12.80
C ILE A 60 -3.17 3.06 -13.32
N ASP A 61 -3.39 3.62 -14.51
CA ASP A 61 -4.70 3.61 -15.16
C ASP A 61 -5.16 2.18 -15.49
N ALA A 62 -4.25 1.35 -16.02
CA ALA A 62 -4.55 -0.05 -16.30
C ALA A 62 -4.87 -0.86 -15.02
N ILE A 63 -4.13 -0.63 -13.92
CA ILE A 63 -4.42 -1.23 -12.61
C ILE A 63 -5.80 -0.77 -12.12
N ASN A 64 -6.07 0.52 -12.17
CA ASN A 64 -7.35 1.07 -11.73
C ASN A 64 -8.54 0.59 -12.56
N ALA A 65 -8.33 0.32 -13.83
CA ALA A 65 -9.33 -0.25 -14.73
C ALA A 65 -9.48 -1.78 -14.59
N GLY A 66 -8.48 -2.48 -14.04
CA GLY A 66 -8.42 -3.94 -14.00
C GLY A 66 -8.10 -4.56 -15.35
N THR A 67 -7.38 -3.84 -16.21
CA THR A 67 -7.01 -4.27 -17.58
C THR A 67 -5.60 -4.81 -17.70
N MET A 68 -4.87 -4.91 -16.58
CA MET A 68 -3.54 -5.53 -16.57
C MET A 68 -3.64 -7.01 -16.94
N PRO A 69 -2.58 -7.58 -17.56
CA PRO A 69 -2.51 -9.02 -17.80
C PRO A 69 -2.58 -9.83 -16.50
N ALA A 70 -3.12 -11.06 -16.59
CA ALA A 70 -3.07 -11.99 -15.46
C ALA A 70 -1.60 -12.23 -15.02
N PRO A 71 -1.33 -12.35 -13.71
CA PRO A 71 -2.25 -12.41 -12.57
C PRO A 71 -2.66 -11.05 -12.00
N PHE A 72 -2.32 -9.93 -12.63
CA PHE A 72 -2.51 -8.56 -12.11
C PHE A 72 -3.80 -7.89 -12.60
N ASN A 73 -4.77 -8.65 -13.08
CA ASN A 73 -6.01 -8.17 -13.69
C ASN A 73 -7.13 -7.86 -12.68
N THR A 74 -6.81 -7.75 -11.40
CA THR A 74 -7.75 -7.26 -10.40
C THR A 74 -7.86 -5.74 -10.45
N LYS A 75 -9.06 -5.20 -10.28
CA LYS A 75 -9.28 -3.77 -10.30
C LYS A 75 -8.69 -3.09 -9.07
N GLY A 76 -7.81 -2.13 -9.29
CA GLY A 76 -7.10 -1.42 -8.22
C GLY A 76 -6.02 -2.26 -7.54
N PHE A 77 -5.33 -1.67 -6.58
CA PHE A 77 -4.35 -2.36 -5.74
C PHE A 77 -5.08 -3.00 -4.56
N ALA A 78 -5.20 -4.32 -4.55
CA ALA A 78 -6.01 -5.06 -3.57
C ALA A 78 -7.45 -4.51 -3.41
N GLY A 79 -8.05 -4.05 -4.52
CA GLY A 79 -9.37 -3.43 -4.54
C GLY A 79 -9.39 -1.92 -4.31
N ALA A 80 -8.33 -1.32 -3.81
CA ALA A 80 -8.21 0.13 -3.60
C ALA A 80 -7.79 0.86 -4.87
N LYS A 81 -8.38 2.02 -5.13
CA LYS A 81 -7.97 2.87 -6.26
C LYS A 81 -6.59 3.46 -6.02
N MET A 82 -5.67 3.29 -6.93
CA MET A 82 -4.38 3.99 -6.90
C MET A 82 -4.55 5.45 -7.32
N ASN A 83 -4.03 6.37 -6.49
CA ASN A 83 -4.03 7.81 -6.72
C ASN A 83 -2.60 8.33 -6.77
N PRO A 84 -2.03 8.56 -7.96
CA PRO A 84 -0.66 9.05 -8.10
C PRO A 84 -0.56 10.55 -7.77
N ILE A 85 0.52 10.92 -7.09
CA ILE A 85 0.92 12.31 -6.87
C ILE A 85 2.31 12.47 -7.49
N PHE A 86 2.36 13.17 -8.62
CA PHE A 86 3.61 13.39 -9.35
C PHE A 86 4.40 14.56 -8.78
N SER A 87 5.73 14.41 -8.73
CA SER A 87 6.62 15.48 -8.32
C SER A 87 7.92 15.50 -9.11
N ASP A 88 8.50 16.69 -9.20
CA ASP A 88 9.72 16.93 -9.96
C ASP A 88 10.96 16.57 -9.14
N GLU A 89 11.77 15.67 -9.67
CA GLU A 89 13.05 15.24 -9.10
C GLU A 89 14.16 16.29 -9.22
N SER A 90 13.97 17.35 -9.98
CA SER A 90 14.98 18.39 -10.19
C SER A 90 15.29 19.15 -8.89
N GLY A 91 16.53 19.64 -8.76
CA GLY A 91 16.95 20.50 -7.66
C GLY A 91 17.84 19.81 -6.60
N GLY A 92 18.25 18.57 -6.85
CA GLY A 92 19.26 17.87 -6.05
C GLY A 92 18.79 17.33 -4.69
N GLY A 93 19.68 16.59 -4.02
CA GLY A 93 19.35 15.79 -2.84
C GLY A 93 18.68 16.54 -1.70
N THR A 94 19.15 17.74 -1.38
CA THR A 94 18.55 18.54 -0.28
C THR A 94 17.08 18.86 -0.52
N LYS A 95 16.73 19.26 -1.74
CA LYS A 95 15.32 19.51 -2.11
C LYS A 95 14.51 18.22 -2.05
N GLN A 96 15.10 17.12 -2.52
CA GLN A 96 14.41 15.84 -2.55
C GLN A 96 14.16 15.25 -1.15
N VAL A 97 15.08 15.47 -0.21
CA VAL A 97 14.86 15.13 1.21
C VAL A 97 13.64 15.88 1.79
N GLY A 98 13.54 17.18 1.53
CA GLY A 98 12.38 17.97 1.95
C GLY A 98 11.08 17.47 1.33
N LEU A 99 11.10 17.18 0.03
CA LEU A 99 9.98 16.64 -0.72
C LEU A 99 9.53 15.28 -0.17
N PHE A 100 10.47 14.39 0.11
CA PHE A 100 10.17 13.06 0.65
C PHE A 100 9.48 13.16 2.01
N ARG A 101 9.98 14.01 2.91
CA ARG A 101 9.32 14.26 4.20
C ARG A 101 7.90 14.83 4.02
N ASP A 102 7.71 15.73 3.07
CA ASP A 102 6.41 16.32 2.76
C ASP A 102 5.41 15.26 2.28
N PHE A 103 5.83 14.36 1.39
CA PHE A 103 5.02 13.25 0.93
C PHE A 103 4.57 12.35 2.08
N VAL A 104 5.48 11.97 2.97
CA VAL A 104 5.17 11.07 4.08
C VAL A 104 4.36 11.78 5.17
N GLN A 105 4.82 12.95 5.63
CA GLN A 105 4.29 13.58 6.84
C GLN A 105 3.06 14.46 6.60
N LYS A 106 2.95 15.09 5.41
CA LYS A 106 1.84 16.01 5.11
C LYS A 106 0.83 15.41 4.13
N GLN A 107 1.30 14.72 3.10
CA GLN A 107 0.41 14.18 2.09
C GLN A 107 -0.06 12.76 2.43
N ASN A 108 0.59 12.11 3.39
CA ASN A 108 0.27 10.76 3.85
C ASN A 108 0.22 9.76 2.69
N VAL A 109 1.29 9.71 1.88
CA VAL A 109 1.43 8.72 0.82
C VAL A 109 1.64 7.33 1.42
N ASP A 110 1.07 6.34 0.78
CA ASP A 110 1.19 4.94 1.20
C ASP A 110 2.43 4.26 0.61
N ALA A 111 2.89 4.75 -0.54
CA ALA A 111 4.07 4.24 -1.22
C ALA A 111 4.75 5.33 -2.05
N MET A 112 6.04 5.16 -2.29
CA MET A 112 6.82 6.04 -3.17
C MET A 112 7.46 5.23 -4.29
N ILE A 113 7.39 5.74 -5.50
CA ILE A 113 8.06 5.18 -6.69
C ILE A 113 8.90 6.30 -7.32
N GLY A 114 10.11 5.99 -7.67
CA GLY A 114 10.95 6.93 -8.39
C GLY A 114 12.35 6.98 -7.85
N TYR A 115 12.89 8.03 -8.09
CA TYR A 115 14.20 8.64 -8.17
C TYR A 115 15.05 7.97 -9.25
N ILE A 116 15.13 8.65 -10.38
CA ILE A 116 16.01 8.28 -11.51
C ILE A 116 17.48 8.56 -11.14
N SER A 117 17.73 9.63 -10.36
CA SER A 117 19.06 9.99 -9.87
C SER A 117 19.48 9.14 -8.69
N SER A 118 20.56 8.38 -8.84
CA SER A 118 21.17 7.63 -7.74
C SER A 118 21.61 8.56 -6.59
N GLY A 119 22.07 9.78 -6.89
CA GLY A 119 22.43 10.78 -5.88
C GLY A 119 21.24 11.21 -5.01
N ASN A 120 20.06 11.36 -5.61
CA ASN A 120 18.84 11.65 -4.89
C ASN A 120 18.37 10.42 -4.08
N CYS A 121 18.45 9.21 -4.61
CA CYS A 121 18.19 7.98 -3.87
C CYS A 121 19.06 7.88 -2.62
N MET A 122 20.37 8.12 -2.75
CA MET A 122 21.30 8.09 -1.62
C MET A 122 20.97 9.16 -0.56
N ALA A 123 20.54 10.33 -0.98
CA ALA A 123 20.19 11.41 -0.06
C ALA A 123 18.91 11.11 0.75
N ILE A 124 17.92 10.46 0.16
CA ILE A 124 16.65 10.16 0.84
C ILE A 124 16.67 8.85 1.62
N SER A 125 17.54 7.91 1.28
CA SER A 125 17.58 6.59 1.92
C SER A 125 17.63 6.64 3.47
N PRO A 126 18.53 7.43 4.11
CA PRO A 126 18.53 7.56 5.57
C PRO A 126 17.24 8.22 6.11
N VAL A 127 16.63 9.12 5.32
CA VAL A 127 15.40 9.80 5.72
C VAL A 127 14.21 8.85 5.69
N ALA A 128 14.20 7.89 4.77
CA ALA A 128 13.16 6.86 4.71
C ALA A 128 13.15 5.99 5.99
N ASP A 129 14.32 5.70 6.55
CA ASP A 129 14.43 5.00 7.82
C ASP A 129 13.95 5.84 9.03
N GLU A 130 14.15 7.15 8.97
CA GLU A 130 13.77 8.10 10.02
C GLU A 130 12.25 8.32 10.13
N VAL A 131 11.52 8.26 9.01
CA VAL A 131 10.10 8.64 8.93
C VAL A 131 9.13 7.45 8.79
N LYS A 132 9.59 6.26 9.14
CA LYS A 132 8.78 5.01 9.16
C LYS A 132 7.58 5.09 10.10
#